data_8b60e7c0cf5ae65ff3d678b19ade30bc
#
_entry.id   8b60e7c0cf5ae65ff3d678b19ade30bc
#
_cell.length_a   1.000
_cell.length_b   1.000
_cell.length_c   1.000
_cell.angle_alpha   90.00
_cell.angle_beta   90.00
_cell.angle_gamma   90.00
#
_symmetry.space_group_name_H-M   'P 1'
#
loop_
_entity.id
_entity.type
_entity.pdbx_description
1 polymer ?
#
loop_
_entity_poly.entity_id
_entity_poly.type
_entity_poly.pdbx_seq_one_letter_code
_entity_poly.pdbx_strand_id
1 'polypeptide(L)'
;MGCGGVKLSEKWAGGASTFHGLHSHGFPNCYFMGLVQSALTPNFPHLLNEQAKHLAYVVGHARERGVTAVEATAEAEAGWVATIERLAKLGERFFRECTPGYYNGEGKPDRKTGLVANSYGGGPVEFFRLLKDWRDAGELRGLEFR
;
A
#
# COMPACT_ATOMS: atom_id res chain seq x y z
N MET A 1 8.63 -14.60 6.25
CA MET A 1 9.64 -14.57 5.17
C MET A 1 8.90 -14.70 3.85
N GLY A 2 9.34 -13.98 2.84
CA GLY A 2 8.81 -14.06 1.49
C GLY A 2 9.44 -15.18 0.65
N CYS A 3 9.14 -15.18 -0.65
CA CYS A 3 9.73 -16.09 -1.60
C CYS A 3 11.27 -16.00 -1.55
N GLY A 4 11.95 -17.16 -1.66
CA GLY A 4 13.41 -17.23 -1.57
C GLY A 4 14.00 -16.90 -0.20
N GLY A 5 13.20 -16.82 0.87
CA GLY A 5 13.67 -16.56 2.23
C GLY A 5 13.94 -15.08 2.56
N VAL A 6 13.58 -14.16 1.65
CA VAL A 6 13.76 -12.72 1.85
C VAL A 6 12.90 -12.22 3.02
N LYS A 7 13.48 -11.42 3.92
CA LYS A 7 12.73 -10.79 5.01
C LYS A 7 12.05 -9.51 4.51
N LEU A 8 10.85 -9.19 5.04
CA LEU A 8 10.17 -7.95 4.71
C LEU A 8 11.01 -6.71 5.06
N SER A 9 11.72 -6.75 6.18
CA SER A 9 12.64 -5.69 6.61
C SER A 9 13.82 -5.47 5.65
N GLU A 10 14.26 -6.51 4.97
CA GLU A 10 15.30 -6.40 3.93
C GLU A 10 14.73 -5.78 2.65
N LYS A 11 13.55 -6.25 2.22
CA LYS A 11 12.85 -5.70 1.05
C LYS A 11 12.52 -4.21 1.25
N TRP A 12 12.06 -3.84 2.43
CA TRP A 12 11.64 -2.48 2.74
C TRP A 12 12.72 -1.61 3.39
N ALA A 13 14.00 -2.02 3.34
CA ALA A 13 15.10 -1.25 3.90
C ALA A 13 15.19 0.18 3.32
N GLY A 14 14.82 0.36 2.06
CA GLY A 14 14.74 1.67 1.39
C GLY A 14 13.37 2.34 1.44
N GLY A 15 12.42 1.80 2.21
CA GLY A 15 11.04 2.27 2.28
C GLY A 15 10.03 1.18 1.92
N ALA A 16 8.77 1.39 2.30
CA ALA A 16 7.71 0.45 1.99
C ALA A 16 7.49 0.34 0.48
N SER A 17 7.24 -0.88 0.01
CA SER A 17 6.92 -1.19 -1.37
C SER A 17 5.71 -2.14 -1.39
N THR A 18 4.58 -1.61 -1.86
CA THR A 18 3.30 -2.33 -1.90
C THR A 18 2.55 -2.06 -3.20
N PHE A 19 1.51 -2.84 -3.43
CA PHE A 19 0.45 -2.53 -4.38
C PHE A 19 -0.82 -2.20 -3.61
N HIS A 20 -1.40 -1.02 -3.84
CA HIS A 20 -2.58 -0.45 -3.16
C HIS A 20 -2.45 -0.33 -1.63
N GLY A 21 -1.23 -0.38 -1.08
CA GLY A 21 -1.02 -0.40 0.37
C GLY A 21 -1.38 -1.73 1.04
N LEU A 22 -1.67 -2.78 0.27
CA LEU A 22 -2.27 -4.03 0.75
C LEU A 22 -1.44 -5.27 0.44
N HIS A 23 -0.73 -5.32 -0.69
CA HIS A 23 0.03 -6.47 -1.14
C HIS A 23 1.49 -6.09 -1.36
N SER A 24 2.42 -7.04 -1.28
CA SER A 24 3.81 -6.82 -1.64
C SER A 24 4.34 -7.98 -2.47
N HIS A 25 4.96 -7.67 -3.61
CA HIS A 25 5.55 -8.66 -4.50
C HIS A 25 6.60 -9.51 -3.77
N GLY A 26 6.61 -10.82 -4.02
CA GLY A 26 7.46 -11.79 -3.34
C GLY A 26 6.96 -12.21 -1.95
N PHE A 27 5.78 -11.74 -1.52
CA PHE A 27 5.15 -12.08 -0.25
C PHE A 27 3.71 -12.56 -0.48
N PRO A 28 3.52 -13.74 -1.09
CA PRO A 28 2.20 -14.27 -1.37
C PRO A 28 1.39 -14.44 -0.08
N ASN A 29 0.09 -14.16 -0.16
CA ASN A 29 -0.87 -14.22 0.95
C ASN A 29 -0.49 -13.37 2.16
N CYS A 30 0.40 -12.39 2.01
CA CYS A 30 0.74 -11.43 3.03
C CYS A 30 0.05 -10.12 2.73
N TYR A 31 -0.87 -9.72 3.61
CA TYR A 31 -1.67 -8.53 3.45
C TYR A 31 -1.34 -7.50 4.53
N PHE A 32 -1.28 -6.24 4.13
CA PHE A 32 -1.04 -5.12 5.03
C PHE A 32 -2.34 -4.34 5.21
N MET A 33 -2.66 -3.96 6.43
CA MET A 33 -3.79 -3.08 6.71
C MET A 33 -3.31 -1.88 7.53
N GLY A 34 -3.86 -0.73 7.24
CA GLY A 34 -3.51 0.52 7.92
C GLY A 34 -2.93 1.56 6.97
N LEU A 35 -1.94 2.31 7.43
CA LEU A 35 -1.50 3.54 6.76
C LEU A 35 -0.35 3.36 5.75
N VAL A 36 0.21 2.17 5.62
CA VAL A 36 1.33 1.92 4.69
C VAL A 36 0.87 2.14 3.25
N GLN A 37 1.40 3.14 2.59
CA GLN A 37 1.10 3.49 1.19
C GLN A 37 -0.40 3.56 0.88
N SER A 38 -1.20 3.91 1.89
CA SER A 38 -2.64 4.14 1.80
C SER A 38 -3.00 5.58 2.17
N ALA A 39 -4.27 5.95 2.10
CA ALA A 39 -4.69 7.31 2.41
C ALA A 39 -4.64 7.63 3.90
N LEU A 40 -4.09 8.79 4.23
CA LEU A 40 -4.19 9.36 5.58
C LEU A 40 -5.59 9.94 5.78
N THR A 41 -6.29 9.49 6.82
CA THR A 41 -7.64 9.94 7.14
C THR A 41 -7.86 10.00 8.65
N PRO A 42 -8.60 11.01 9.18
CA PRO A 42 -9.01 11.05 10.58
C PRO A 42 -9.95 9.88 10.95
N ASN A 43 -10.71 9.37 9.97
CA ASN A 43 -11.60 8.22 10.17
C ASN A 43 -10.86 6.91 9.85
N PHE A 44 -9.95 6.53 10.72
CA PHE A 44 -9.16 5.31 10.57
C PHE A 44 -10.00 4.01 10.50
N PRO A 45 -11.07 3.84 11.31
CA PRO A 45 -11.95 2.68 11.17
C PRO A 45 -12.58 2.56 9.78
N HIS A 46 -12.92 3.68 9.13
CA HIS A 46 -13.44 3.66 7.76
C HIS A 46 -12.39 3.19 6.75
N LEU A 47 -11.14 3.65 6.90
CA LEU A 47 -10.03 3.15 6.08
C LEU A 47 -9.89 1.63 6.19
N LEU A 48 -9.85 1.11 7.42
CA LEU A 48 -9.74 -0.34 7.64
C LEU A 48 -10.92 -1.12 7.05
N ASN A 49 -12.14 -0.56 7.12
CA ASN A 49 -13.31 -1.17 6.50
C ASN A 49 -13.20 -1.24 4.97
N GLU A 50 -12.75 -0.18 4.30
CA GLU A 50 -12.55 -0.19 2.85
C GLU A 50 -11.41 -1.15 2.42
N GLN A 51 -10.34 -1.21 3.19
CA GLN A 51 -9.28 -2.20 2.99
C GLN A 51 -9.78 -3.63 3.20
N ALA A 52 -10.57 -3.87 4.25
CA ALA A 52 -11.16 -5.19 4.50
C ALA A 52 -12.10 -5.65 3.38
N LYS A 53 -12.93 -4.75 2.84
CA LYS A 53 -13.76 -5.04 1.66
C LYS A 53 -12.91 -5.43 0.45
N HIS A 54 -11.81 -4.73 0.23
CA HIS A 54 -10.89 -5.02 -0.88
C HIS A 54 -10.23 -6.39 -0.70
N LEU A 55 -9.73 -6.70 0.49
CA LEU A 55 -9.14 -8.01 0.79
C LEU A 55 -10.17 -9.15 0.69
N ALA A 56 -11.37 -8.95 1.22
CA ALA A 56 -12.44 -9.94 1.12
C ALA A 56 -12.79 -10.25 -0.34
N TYR A 57 -12.82 -9.23 -1.21
CA TYR A 57 -13.01 -9.39 -2.65
C TYR A 57 -11.90 -10.23 -3.28
N VAL A 58 -10.63 -9.92 -3.02
CA VAL A 58 -9.47 -10.65 -3.55
C VAL A 58 -9.46 -12.11 -3.07
N VAL A 59 -9.67 -12.34 -1.77
CA VAL A 59 -9.71 -13.69 -1.18
C VAL A 59 -10.90 -14.49 -1.72
N GLY A 60 -12.06 -13.85 -1.90
CA GLY A 60 -13.23 -14.47 -2.53
C GLY A 60 -12.91 -15.01 -3.91
N HIS A 61 -12.31 -14.19 -4.77
CA HIS A 61 -11.89 -14.59 -6.11
C HIS A 61 -10.82 -15.71 -6.12
N ALA A 62 -9.88 -15.69 -5.17
CA ALA A 62 -8.91 -16.74 -5.02
C ALA A 62 -9.58 -18.09 -4.72
N ARG A 63 -10.54 -18.09 -3.79
CA ARG A 63 -11.33 -19.29 -3.44
C ARG A 63 -12.16 -19.80 -4.61
N GLU A 64 -12.85 -18.94 -5.32
CA GLU A 64 -13.66 -19.28 -6.50
C GLU A 64 -12.82 -19.94 -7.60
N ARG A 65 -11.58 -19.51 -7.77
CA ARG A 65 -10.63 -20.06 -8.74
C ARG A 65 -9.86 -21.28 -8.25
N GLY A 66 -10.03 -21.67 -6.99
CA GLY A 66 -9.30 -22.80 -6.39
C GLY A 66 -7.80 -22.58 -6.28
N VAL A 67 -7.33 -21.33 -6.27
CA VAL A 67 -5.92 -21.00 -6.14
C VAL A 67 -5.53 -20.81 -4.67
N THR A 68 -4.27 -21.09 -4.37
CA THR A 68 -3.76 -21.08 -2.99
C THR A 68 -2.82 -19.93 -2.68
N ALA A 69 -2.38 -19.19 -3.70
CA ALA A 69 -1.48 -18.06 -3.52
C ALA A 69 -1.92 -16.86 -4.36
N VAL A 70 -1.90 -15.69 -3.73
CA VAL A 70 -2.15 -14.39 -4.36
C VAL A 70 -1.04 -13.44 -3.97
N GLU A 71 -0.44 -12.77 -4.94
CA GLU A 71 0.54 -11.71 -4.68
C GLU A 71 0.45 -10.58 -5.72
N ALA A 72 1.03 -9.43 -5.42
CA ALA A 72 1.19 -8.36 -6.39
C ALA A 72 2.23 -8.73 -7.45
N THR A 73 2.00 -8.31 -8.71
CA THR A 73 3.08 -8.34 -9.72
C THR A 73 4.14 -7.30 -9.39
N ALA A 74 5.37 -7.51 -9.86
CA ALA A 74 6.47 -6.55 -9.66
C ALA A 74 6.15 -5.19 -10.29
N GLU A 75 5.52 -5.21 -11.47
CA GLU A 75 5.13 -4.02 -12.23
C GLU A 75 4.05 -3.21 -11.51
N ALA A 76 3.03 -3.88 -10.95
CA ALA A 76 1.96 -3.22 -10.22
C ALA A 76 2.47 -2.58 -8.92
N GLU A 77 3.34 -3.29 -8.20
CA GLU A 77 4.01 -2.74 -7.02
C GLU A 77 4.86 -1.51 -7.39
N ALA A 78 5.72 -1.60 -8.40
CA ALA A 78 6.56 -0.49 -8.84
C ALA A 78 5.73 0.72 -9.32
N GLY A 79 4.65 0.47 -10.06
CA GLY A 79 3.72 1.52 -10.51
C GLY A 79 3.01 2.22 -9.35
N TRP A 80 2.66 1.48 -8.30
CA TRP A 80 2.07 2.05 -7.10
C TRP A 80 3.07 2.88 -6.31
N VAL A 81 4.31 2.40 -6.12
CA VAL A 81 5.39 3.15 -5.48
C VAL A 81 5.63 4.47 -6.23
N ALA A 82 5.72 4.44 -7.56
CA ALA A 82 5.86 5.65 -8.37
C ALA A 82 4.67 6.63 -8.20
N THR A 83 3.46 6.10 -8.04
CA THR A 83 2.26 6.91 -7.76
C THR A 83 2.35 7.58 -6.40
N ILE A 84 2.76 6.85 -5.36
CA ILE A 84 3.00 7.41 -4.01
C ILE A 84 4.05 8.51 -4.08
N GLU A 85 5.20 8.28 -4.72
CA GLU A 85 6.27 9.27 -4.85
C GLU A 85 5.81 10.54 -5.59
N ARG A 86 5.05 10.38 -6.66
CA ARG A 86 4.49 11.49 -7.43
C ARG A 86 3.52 12.35 -6.63
N LEU A 87 2.70 11.73 -5.77
CA LEU A 87 1.68 12.40 -4.95
C LEU A 87 2.22 12.91 -3.62
N ALA A 88 3.39 12.45 -3.17
CA ALA A 88 4.01 12.83 -1.90
C ALA A 88 4.41 14.32 -1.80
N LYS A 89 4.39 15.05 -2.90
CA LYS A 89 4.73 16.49 -2.96
C LYS A 89 3.91 17.36 -1.99
N LEU A 90 2.69 16.94 -1.67
CA LEU A 90 1.82 17.66 -0.73
C LEU A 90 2.33 17.65 0.72
N GLY A 91 3.11 16.65 1.10
CA GLY A 91 3.70 16.54 2.43
C GLY A 91 5.07 17.21 2.59
N GLU A 92 5.67 17.72 1.51
CA GLU A 92 7.05 18.20 1.49
C GLU A 92 7.31 19.32 2.48
N ARG A 93 6.38 20.28 2.55
CA ARG A 93 6.44 21.39 3.50
C ARG A 93 6.36 20.91 4.95
N PHE A 94 5.44 19.99 5.23
CA PHE A 94 5.28 19.39 6.55
C PHE A 94 6.57 18.71 7.02
N PHE A 95 7.20 17.90 6.16
CA PHE A 95 8.46 17.21 6.51
C PHE A 95 9.61 18.18 6.81
N ARG A 96 9.66 19.30 6.09
CA ARG A 96 10.73 20.27 6.23
C ARG A 96 10.54 21.22 7.40
N GLU A 97 9.31 21.60 7.72
CA GLU A 97 8.98 22.68 8.63
C GLU A 97 8.45 22.23 9.99
N CYS A 98 7.96 20.98 10.10
CA CYS A 98 7.42 20.48 11.36
C CYS A 98 8.51 19.92 12.29
N THR A 99 8.25 20.06 13.60
CA THR A 99 9.08 19.47 14.64
C THR A 99 9.26 17.97 14.41
N PRO A 100 10.48 17.41 14.59
CA PRO A 100 10.71 15.99 14.52
C PRO A 100 9.73 15.16 15.34
N GLY A 101 9.17 14.11 14.76
CA GLY A 101 8.20 13.25 15.41
C GLY A 101 7.84 12.06 14.53
N TYR A 102 7.00 11.17 15.07
CA TYR A 102 6.60 9.93 14.42
C TYR A 102 6.09 10.09 12.98
N TYR A 103 5.33 11.15 12.72
CA TYR A 103 4.73 11.37 11.39
C TYR A 103 5.71 11.84 10.32
N ASN A 104 6.82 12.48 10.70
CA ASN A 104 7.84 12.97 9.79
C ASN A 104 9.19 12.24 9.93
N GLY A 105 9.16 10.97 10.37
CA GLY A 105 10.35 10.13 10.46
C GLY A 105 11.39 10.65 11.46
N GLU A 106 10.98 11.28 12.55
CA GLU A 106 11.85 11.90 13.56
C GLU A 106 12.80 12.95 12.97
N GLY A 107 12.33 13.68 11.96
CA GLY A 107 13.10 14.73 11.30
C GLY A 107 14.24 14.24 10.42
N LYS A 108 14.30 12.94 10.13
CA LYS A 108 15.30 12.38 9.21
C LYS A 108 15.01 12.83 7.78
N PRO A 109 16.04 13.20 6.99
CA PRO A 109 15.84 13.68 5.62
C PRO A 109 15.37 12.59 4.66
N ASP A 110 15.44 11.33 5.06
CA ASP A 110 14.95 10.20 4.26
C ASP A 110 13.41 10.15 4.29
N ARG A 111 12.81 10.65 3.21
CA ARG A 111 11.36 10.69 3.03
C ARG A 111 10.71 9.30 2.93
N LYS A 112 11.48 8.25 2.67
CA LYS A 112 10.95 6.91 2.39
C LYS A 112 10.48 6.18 3.65
N THR A 113 10.87 6.66 4.83
CA THR A 113 10.56 5.98 6.11
C THR A 113 9.45 6.65 6.92
N GLY A 114 9.08 7.91 6.64
CA GLY A 114 8.01 8.61 7.35
C GLY A 114 6.61 8.15 6.95
N LEU A 115 5.67 8.09 7.90
CA LEU A 115 4.29 7.68 7.65
C LEU A 115 3.61 8.54 6.57
N VAL A 116 3.77 9.87 6.63
CA VAL A 116 3.16 10.81 5.68
C VAL A 116 3.88 10.75 4.33
N ALA A 117 5.20 10.51 4.30
CA ALA A 117 5.97 10.35 3.07
C ALA A 117 5.55 9.11 2.26
N ASN A 118 5.03 8.11 2.95
CA ASN A 118 4.57 6.85 2.36
C ASN A 118 3.04 6.78 2.25
N SER A 119 2.31 7.89 2.39
CA SER A 119 0.87 7.89 2.23
C SER A 119 0.44 8.31 0.82
N TYR A 120 -0.74 7.86 0.41
CA TYR A 120 -1.36 8.27 -0.85
C TYR A 120 -1.80 9.73 -0.77
N GLY A 121 -1.11 10.61 -1.48
CA GLY A 121 -1.31 12.06 -1.42
C GLY A 121 -2.56 12.58 -2.16
N GLY A 122 -3.30 11.73 -2.87
CA GLY A 122 -4.57 12.08 -3.52
C GLY A 122 -5.76 12.21 -2.56
N GLY A 123 -5.55 11.91 -1.28
CA GLY A 123 -6.58 11.98 -0.24
C GLY A 123 -7.47 10.73 -0.14
N PRO A 124 -8.21 10.59 0.98
CA PRO A 124 -8.94 9.36 1.28
C PRO A 124 -10.11 9.07 0.32
N VAL A 125 -10.82 10.07 -0.14
CA VAL A 125 -11.96 9.87 -1.05
C VAL A 125 -11.50 9.28 -2.38
N GLU A 126 -10.43 9.81 -2.95
CA GLU A 126 -9.85 9.31 -4.20
C GLU A 126 -9.29 7.90 -4.02
N PHE A 127 -8.63 7.63 -2.90
CA PHE A 127 -8.11 6.31 -2.58
C PHE A 127 -9.23 5.25 -2.51
N PHE A 128 -10.32 5.56 -1.81
CA PHE A 128 -11.45 4.64 -1.68
C PHE A 128 -12.14 4.41 -3.04
N ARG A 129 -12.26 5.47 -3.85
CA ARG A 129 -12.77 5.37 -5.21
C ARG A 129 -11.88 4.48 -6.08
N LEU A 130 -10.57 4.68 -6.04
CA LEU A 130 -9.61 3.86 -6.76
C LEU A 130 -9.76 2.37 -6.41
N LEU A 131 -9.83 2.02 -5.13
CA LEU A 131 -10.04 0.63 -4.70
C LEU A 131 -11.39 0.08 -5.16
N LYS A 132 -12.44 0.92 -5.14
CA LYS A 132 -13.77 0.51 -5.61
C LYS A 132 -13.77 0.28 -7.12
N ASP A 133 -13.27 1.22 -7.90
CA ASP A 133 -13.23 1.15 -9.37
C ASP A 133 -12.41 -0.06 -9.83
N TRP A 134 -11.31 -0.36 -9.15
CA TRP A 134 -10.51 -1.55 -9.41
C TRP A 134 -11.30 -2.85 -9.16
N ARG A 135 -12.09 -2.92 -8.08
CA ARG A 135 -12.99 -4.08 -7.82
C ARG A 135 -14.10 -4.18 -8.86
N ASP A 136 -14.72 -3.05 -9.21
CA ASP A 136 -15.84 -3.00 -10.16
C ASP A 136 -15.40 -3.40 -11.58
N ALA A 137 -14.15 -3.13 -11.95
CA ALA A 137 -13.57 -3.58 -13.22
C ALA A 137 -13.46 -5.12 -13.30
N GLY A 138 -13.34 -5.81 -12.18
CA GLY A 138 -13.34 -7.28 -12.12
C GLY A 138 -12.13 -7.98 -12.72
N GLU A 139 -11.16 -7.25 -13.25
CA GLU A 139 -10.03 -7.80 -13.99
C GLU A 139 -8.87 -8.26 -13.09
N LEU A 140 -8.88 -7.87 -11.82
CA LEU A 140 -7.84 -8.17 -10.82
C LEU A 140 -6.41 -7.80 -11.28
N ARG A 141 -6.30 -6.75 -12.11
CA ARG A 141 -5.02 -6.29 -12.66
C ARG A 141 -4.01 -6.00 -11.58
N GLY A 142 -2.78 -6.45 -11.79
CA GLY A 142 -1.67 -6.25 -10.86
C GLY A 142 -1.56 -7.31 -9.77
N LEU A 143 -2.43 -8.32 -9.78
CA LEU A 143 -2.33 -9.50 -8.93
C LEU A 143 -2.10 -10.77 -9.77
N GLU A 144 -1.25 -11.63 -9.23
CA GLU A 144 -1.04 -13.00 -9.71
C GLU A 144 -1.75 -13.97 -8.78
N PHE A 145 -2.39 -14.97 -9.39
CA PHE A 145 -3.15 -16.02 -8.74
C PHE A 145 -2.54 -17.39 -9.10
N ARG A 146 -2.07 -18.11 -8.09
CA ARG A 146 -1.38 -19.41 -8.27
C ARG A 146 -1.92 -20.49 -7.36
#